data_2e38c98b48084af07da93d83f8b23212
#
_entry.id   2e38c98b48084af07da93d83f8b23212
#
_cell.length_a   1.000
_cell.length_b   1.000
_cell.length_c   1.000
_cell.angle_alpha   90.00
_cell.angle_beta   90.00
_cell.angle_gamma   90.00
#
_symmetry.space_group_name_H-M   'P 1'
#
loop_
_entity.id
_entity.type
_entity.pdbx_description
1 polymer ?
#
loop_
_entity_poly.entity_id
_entity_poly.type
_entity_poly.pdbx_seq_one_letter_code
_entity_poly.pdbx_strand_id
1 'polypeptide(L)'
;GITGLDDYDVQACNPVEWIKNGYVDYVNPQLYWSTVSTGQDYDVLCKWWAKDVCEHFSELLPGNKKVHFFSSQAAYRVYESTSDAAYSNDGVVEIQRQITANRNNLSSGYTGSVFYHTTAYQKMYEDLAESHFVHKALTPPMDWKVQETLEAPSNLTLNGNTLSWSHSNAERYTVYVYPYGYDTQVGIQPQYLKQVVYGNEITLEASDMISTIAVCSYDRYGVEHGVAVWNEGEFPESDPNATEITWVLNGGEIKTIVVPTNEEL
;
A
#
# COMPACT_ATOMS: atom_id res chain seq x y z
N GLY A 1 16.16 29.08 0.20
CA GLY A 1 16.46 27.99 1.12
C GLY A 1 15.32 27.76 2.09
N ILE A 2 15.30 26.66 2.78
CA ILE A 2 14.30 26.35 3.81
C ILE A 2 14.49 27.32 4.98
N THR A 3 13.39 27.84 5.53
CA THR A 3 13.36 28.76 6.68
C THR A 3 12.39 28.20 7.72
N GLY A 4 12.53 28.60 8.97
CA GLY A 4 11.69 28.18 10.05
C GLY A 4 12.48 27.72 11.28
N LEU A 5 11.82 26.96 12.16
CA LEU A 5 12.46 26.41 13.34
C LEU A 5 13.41 25.29 12.94
N ASP A 6 14.63 25.36 13.41
CA ASP A 6 15.62 24.30 13.29
C ASP A 6 15.57 23.45 14.58
N ASP A 7 15.19 22.19 14.45
CA ASP A 7 15.03 21.26 15.58
C ASP A 7 16.36 21.00 16.29
N TYR A 8 17.47 20.99 15.55
CA TYR A 8 18.78 20.78 16.13
C TYR A 8 19.21 21.94 17.05
N ASP A 9 19.10 23.17 16.55
CA ASP A 9 19.53 24.35 17.30
C ASP A 9 18.58 24.73 18.44
N VAL A 10 17.27 24.56 18.23
CA VAL A 10 16.23 25.04 19.17
C VAL A 10 15.77 23.97 20.15
N GLN A 11 15.70 22.71 19.72
CA GLN A 11 15.15 21.62 20.53
C GLN A 11 16.19 20.56 20.91
N ALA A 12 17.46 20.73 20.52
CA ALA A 12 18.51 19.74 20.70
C ALA A 12 18.12 18.36 20.13
N CYS A 13 17.35 18.34 19.04
CA CYS A 13 16.83 17.15 18.38
C CYS A 13 17.58 16.94 17.06
N ASN A 14 18.28 15.81 16.90
CA ASN A 14 19.02 15.48 15.69
C ASN A 14 18.52 14.18 15.04
N PRO A 15 17.38 14.20 14.34
CA PRO A 15 16.82 13.00 13.73
C PRO A 15 17.70 12.45 12.59
N VAL A 16 18.51 13.29 11.94
CA VAL A 16 19.46 12.84 10.91
C VAL A 16 20.52 11.90 11.52
N GLU A 17 21.06 12.23 12.70
CA GLU A 17 21.99 11.35 13.41
C GLU A 17 21.32 10.06 13.89
N TRP A 18 20.04 10.08 14.23
CA TRP A 18 19.30 8.86 14.60
C TRP A 18 19.18 7.91 13.41
N ILE A 19 18.90 8.44 12.23
CA ILE A 19 18.83 7.67 10.99
C ILE A 19 20.19 7.12 10.62
N LYS A 20 21.20 7.99 10.59
CA LYS A 20 22.59 7.66 10.22
C LYS A 20 23.19 6.54 11.08
N ASN A 21 22.82 6.49 12.35
CA ASN A 21 23.29 5.45 13.27
C ASN A 21 22.30 4.27 13.38
N GLY A 22 21.19 4.29 12.65
CA GLY A 22 20.21 3.21 12.67
C GLY A 22 19.48 3.04 14.00
N TYR A 23 19.34 4.09 14.81
CA TYR A 23 18.66 4.02 16.11
C TYR A 23 17.15 3.94 16.00
N VAL A 24 16.59 4.33 14.87
CA VAL A 24 15.15 4.32 14.58
C VAL A 24 14.85 3.43 13.39
N ASP A 25 13.61 2.94 13.30
CA ASP A 25 13.15 2.14 12.18
C ASP A 25 12.35 3.00 11.18
N TYR A 26 11.81 4.11 11.66
CA TYR A 26 11.13 5.10 10.81
C TYR A 26 11.21 6.48 11.41
N VAL A 27 10.99 7.49 10.56
CA VAL A 27 10.79 8.88 10.95
C VAL A 27 9.50 9.42 10.34
N ASN A 28 8.89 10.37 11.04
CA ASN A 28 7.66 11.02 10.61
C ASN A 28 7.72 12.52 10.91
N PRO A 29 8.50 13.29 10.13
CA PRO A 29 8.58 14.73 10.31
C PRO A 29 7.26 15.42 9.94
N GLN A 30 6.95 16.51 10.64
CA GLN A 30 5.77 17.34 10.41
C GLN A 30 5.99 18.27 9.22
N LEU A 31 5.59 17.84 8.03
CA LEU A 31 5.65 18.65 6.82
C LEU A 31 4.33 19.42 6.62
N TYR A 32 4.08 20.38 7.51
CA TYR A 32 2.78 21.06 7.63
C TYR A 32 2.65 22.31 6.74
N TRP A 33 3.36 22.35 5.63
CA TRP A 33 3.30 23.43 4.64
C TRP A 33 2.72 22.91 3.32
N SER A 34 2.29 23.84 2.47
CA SER A 34 1.74 23.47 1.17
C SER A 34 2.83 23.27 0.11
N THR A 35 2.41 22.68 -1.00
CA THR A 35 3.23 22.53 -2.23
C THR A 35 3.55 23.87 -2.91
N VAL A 36 2.98 24.98 -2.44
CA VAL A 36 3.24 26.35 -2.95
C VAL A 36 3.89 27.25 -1.91
N SER A 37 4.30 26.72 -0.78
CA SER A 37 4.97 27.49 0.26
C SER A 37 6.36 27.94 -0.20
N THR A 38 6.67 29.22 -0.05
CA THR A 38 7.93 29.79 -0.56
C THR A 38 9.15 29.56 0.34
N GLY A 39 8.92 29.29 1.63
CA GLY A 39 10.00 29.11 2.61
C GLY A 39 10.18 27.66 3.07
N GLN A 40 9.11 26.89 2.98
CA GLN A 40 9.05 25.48 3.39
C GLN A 40 8.23 24.72 2.36
N ASP A 41 8.73 24.65 1.13
CA ASP A 41 8.09 23.92 0.05
C ASP A 41 7.97 22.43 0.39
N TYR A 42 6.74 21.91 0.34
CA TYR A 42 6.44 20.53 0.73
C TYR A 42 7.22 19.51 -0.11
N ASP A 43 7.27 19.69 -1.43
CA ASP A 43 7.96 18.75 -2.33
C ASP A 43 9.45 18.72 -2.07
N VAL A 44 10.05 19.88 -1.83
CA VAL A 44 11.47 20.01 -1.51
C VAL A 44 11.79 19.28 -0.20
N LEU A 45 10.97 19.50 0.83
CA LEU A 45 11.15 18.86 2.14
C LEU A 45 10.92 17.35 2.07
N CYS A 46 9.86 16.92 1.39
CA CYS A 46 9.55 15.51 1.22
C CYS A 46 10.68 14.76 0.51
N LYS A 47 11.17 15.32 -0.60
CA LYS A 47 12.28 14.75 -1.36
C LYS A 47 13.57 14.70 -0.55
N TRP A 48 13.87 15.74 0.20
CA TRP A 48 15.06 15.79 1.05
C TRP A 48 15.00 14.69 2.13
N TRP A 49 13.89 14.56 2.85
CA TRP A 49 13.73 13.51 3.85
C TRP A 49 13.79 12.10 3.24
N ALA A 50 13.10 11.88 2.12
CA ALA A 50 13.04 10.59 1.48
C ALA A 50 14.42 10.18 0.94
N LYS A 51 15.00 11.03 0.07
CA LYS A 51 16.19 10.69 -0.72
C LYS A 51 17.48 11.02 0.00
N ASP A 52 17.65 12.28 0.40
CA ASP A 52 18.95 12.76 0.87
C ASP A 52 19.23 12.34 2.32
N VAL A 53 18.20 11.95 3.07
CA VAL A 53 18.33 11.49 4.45
C VAL A 53 18.02 9.99 4.57
N CYS A 54 16.78 9.56 4.40
CA CYS A 54 16.41 8.17 4.71
C CYS A 54 17.02 7.17 3.73
N GLU A 55 16.92 7.37 2.43
CA GLU A 55 17.52 6.46 1.43
C GLU A 55 19.05 6.45 1.57
N HIS A 56 19.67 7.64 1.51
CA HIS A 56 21.12 7.78 1.54
C HIS A 56 21.75 7.11 2.77
N PHE A 57 21.26 7.39 3.98
CA PHE A 57 21.84 6.80 5.18
C PHE A 57 21.46 5.33 5.34
N SER A 58 20.28 4.88 4.87
CA SER A 58 19.91 3.46 4.87
C SER A 58 20.89 2.60 4.08
N GLU A 59 21.40 3.10 2.95
CA GLU A 59 22.40 2.39 2.13
C GLU A 59 23.72 2.16 2.88
N LEU A 60 24.01 2.96 3.90
CA LEU A 60 25.22 2.87 4.71
C LEU A 60 25.05 2.03 5.98
N LEU A 61 23.81 1.61 6.30
CA LEU A 61 23.54 0.83 7.50
C LEU A 61 23.85 -0.66 7.31
N PRO A 62 24.33 -1.36 8.35
CA PRO A 62 24.58 -2.79 8.28
C PRO A 62 23.27 -3.59 8.20
N GLY A 63 23.37 -4.82 7.63
CA GLY A 63 22.25 -5.77 7.62
C GLY A 63 21.08 -5.36 6.74
N ASN A 64 21.30 -4.57 5.70
CA ASN A 64 20.28 -4.06 4.79
C ASN A 64 19.15 -3.28 5.50
N LYS A 65 19.43 -2.75 6.69
CA LYS A 65 18.46 -1.95 7.44
C LYS A 65 18.05 -0.73 6.62
N LYS A 66 16.75 -0.51 6.56
CA LYS A 66 16.15 0.69 5.96
C LYS A 66 15.48 1.51 7.05
N VAL A 67 15.58 2.83 6.97
CA VAL A 67 14.79 3.71 7.82
C VAL A 67 13.65 4.26 6.99
N HIS A 68 12.43 3.88 7.35
CA HIS A 68 11.24 4.30 6.61
C HIS A 68 10.94 5.78 6.84
N PHE A 69 10.51 6.45 5.77
CA PHE A 69 10.04 7.83 5.82
C PHE A 69 8.54 7.90 5.63
N PHE A 70 7.83 8.41 6.63
CA PHE A 70 6.42 8.77 6.55
C PHE A 70 6.27 10.28 6.60
N SER A 71 5.60 10.87 5.61
CA SER A 71 5.30 12.28 5.64
C SER A 71 4.09 12.58 6.52
N SER A 72 4.25 13.41 7.55
CA SER A 72 3.11 13.91 8.33
C SER A 72 2.52 15.15 7.67
N GLN A 73 1.23 15.09 7.34
CA GLN A 73 0.49 16.08 6.58
C GLN A 73 -0.55 16.79 7.45
N ALA A 74 -0.70 18.10 7.28
CA ALA A 74 -1.58 18.95 8.08
C ALA A 74 -3.04 18.88 7.62
N ALA A 75 -3.66 17.71 7.72
CA ALA A 75 -5.06 17.48 7.32
C ALA A 75 -6.04 18.45 8.00
N TYR A 76 -5.75 18.89 9.22
CA TYR A 76 -6.59 19.85 9.97
C TYR A 76 -6.72 21.20 9.24
N ARG A 77 -5.70 21.64 8.49
CA ARG A 77 -5.73 22.92 7.76
C ARG A 77 -6.77 22.96 6.64
N VAL A 78 -7.25 21.82 6.20
CA VAL A 78 -8.34 21.75 5.21
C VAL A 78 -9.64 22.36 5.75
N TYR A 79 -9.83 22.33 7.07
CA TYR A 79 -11.09 22.71 7.74
C TYR A 79 -10.93 23.83 8.76
N GLU A 80 -9.70 24.29 8.98
CA GLU A 80 -9.41 25.38 9.90
C GLU A 80 -9.00 26.63 9.11
N SER A 81 -9.21 27.78 9.73
CA SER A 81 -8.76 29.04 9.12
C SER A 81 -7.24 29.07 9.00
N THR A 82 -6.75 29.30 7.80
CA THR A 82 -5.31 29.36 7.51
C THR A 82 -5.01 30.49 6.53
N SER A 83 -3.83 31.09 6.67
CA SER A 83 -3.31 32.06 5.70
C SER A 83 -2.63 31.42 4.50
N ASP A 84 -2.46 30.11 4.50
CA ASP A 84 -1.90 29.37 3.37
C ASP A 84 -2.95 29.24 2.27
N ALA A 85 -2.71 29.89 1.13
CA ALA A 85 -3.66 29.99 0.04
C ALA A 85 -4.03 28.65 -0.59
N ALA A 86 -3.12 27.65 -0.57
CA ALA A 86 -3.43 26.33 -1.10
C ALA A 86 -4.50 25.64 -0.27
N TYR A 87 -4.38 25.69 1.04
CA TYR A 87 -5.38 25.11 1.96
C TYR A 87 -6.68 25.92 2.02
N SER A 88 -6.61 27.26 1.99
CA SER A 88 -7.81 28.11 2.10
C SER A 88 -8.66 28.10 0.82
N ASN A 89 -8.08 27.86 -0.34
CA ASN A 89 -8.80 27.76 -1.61
C ASN A 89 -9.42 26.38 -1.82
N ASP A 90 -8.61 25.32 -1.69
CA ASP A 90 -9.05 23.94 -1.83
C ASP A 90 -8.08 23.01 -1.09
N GLY A 91 -8.31 22.85 0.19
CA GLY A 91 -7.41 22.09 1.06
C GLY A 91 -7.40 20.59 0.75
N VAL A 92 -8.50 20.01 0.29
CA VAL A 92 -8.54 18.58 -0.11
C VAL A 92 -7.64 18.36 -1.32
N VAL A 93 -7.73 19.22 -2.33
CA VAL A 93 -6.85 19.16 -3.50
C VAL A 93 -5.40 19.36 -3.12
N GLU A 94 -5.10 20.22 -2.14
CA GLU A 94 -3.72 20.36 -1.65
C GLU A 94 -3.21 19.06 -1.02
N ILE A 95 -3.98 18.38 -0.18
CA ILE A 95 -3.62 17.07 0.38
C ILE A 95 -3.43 16.03 -0.75
N GLN A 96 -4.28 16.02 -1.75
CA GLN A 96 -4.14 15.13 -2.92
C GLN A 96 -2.83 15.40 -3.71
N ARG A 97 -2.44 16.67 -3.88
CA ARG A 97 -1.15 17.04 -4.48
C ARG A 97 0.03 16.53 -3.65
N GLN A 98 -0.04 16.67 -2.33
CA GLN A 98 0.99 16.17 -1.42
C GLN A 98 1.11 14.64 -1.49
N ILE A 99 0.01 13.90 -1.56
CA ILE A 99 0.05 12.44 -1.74
C ILE A 99 0.68 12.08 -3.09
N THR A 100 0.35 12.81 -4.14
CA THR A 100 0.96 12.62 -5.46
C THR A 100 2.47 12.88 -5.43
N ALA A 101 2.90 13.98 -4.80
CA ALA A 101 4.31 14.31 -4.59
C ALA A 101 5.05 13.21 -3.81
N ASN A 102 4.43 12.72 -2.72
CA ASN A 102 4.95 11.61 -1.93
C ASN A 102 5.17 10.36 -2.80
N ARG A 103 4.20 10.00 -3.63
CA ARG A 103 4.29 8.83 -4.52
C ARG A 103 5.38 8.97 -5.58
N ASN A 104 5.65 10.17 -6.04
CA ASN A 104 6.77 10.43 -6.95
C ASN A 104 8.14 10.17 -6.30
N ASN A 105 8.20 10.07 -4.98
CA ASN A 105 9.39 9.75 -4.19
C ASN A 105 9.40 8.31 -3.65
N LEU A 106 8.52 7.40 -4.12
CA LEU A 106 8.50 5.99 -3.67
C LEU A 106 9.82 5.27 -3.91
N SER A 107 10.46 5.52 -5.05
CA SER A 107 11.78 4.96 -5.37
C SER A 107 12.92 5.55 -4.53
N SER A 108 12.65 6.59 -3.77
CA SER A 108 13.61 7.33 -2.95
C SER A 108 13.32 7.21 -1.45
N GLY A 109 12.75 6.08 -1.00
CA GLY A 109 12.57 5.78 0.43
C GLY A 109 11.30 6.31 1.07
N TYR A 110 10.39 6.97 0.33
CA TYR A 110 9.07 7.30 0.86
C TYR A 110 8.24 6.02 1.09
N THR A 111 7.55 5.92 2.22
CA THR A 111 6.79 4.72 2.60
C THR A 111 5.32 4.95 2.89
N GLY A 112 4.91 6.16 3.25
CA GLY A 112 3.48 6.41 3.49
C GLY A 112 3.17 7.81 4.01
N SER A 113 1.88 8.12 4.08
CA SER A 113 1.32 9.36 4.61
C SER A 113 0.78 9.18 6.01
N VAL A 114 0.95 10.17 6.86
CA VAL A 114 0.31 10.28 8.18
C VAL A 114 -0.47 11.58 8.21
N PHE A 115 -1.77 11.51 8.52
CA PHE A 115 -2.64 12.68 8.55
C PHE A 115 -2.88 13.16 9.98
N TYR A 116 -2.50 14.36 10.28
CA TYR A 116 -2.83 15.00 11.54
C TYR A 116 -4.06 15.89 11.36
N HIS A 117 -5.18 15.51 11.95
CA HIS A 117 -5.49 14.39 12.82
C HIS A 117 -6.68 13.57 12.29
N THR A 118 -7.04 12.49 13.00
CA THR A 118 -8.11 11.56 12.59
C THR A 118 -9.44 12.24 12.25
N THR A 119 -9.91 13.17 13.06
CA THR A 119 -11.19 13.87 12.81
C THR A 119 -11.15 14.70 11.53
N ALA A 120 -10.00 15.27 11.18
CA ALA A 120 -9.84 15.99 9.92
C ALA A 120 -9.80 15.00 8.74
N TYR A 121 -9.08 13.88 8.89
CA TYR A 121 -9.03 12.83 7.87
C TYR A 121 -10.42 12.25 7.57
N GLN A 122 -11.25 12.00 8.58
CA GLN A 122 -12.62 11.48 8.40
C GLN A 122 -13.48 12.36 7.49
N LYS A 123 -13.25 13.67 7.45
CA LYS A 123 -14.02 14.59 6.60
C LYS A 123 -13.60 14.56 5.13
N MET A 124 -12.39 14.09 4.80
CA MET A 124 -11.88 13.97 3.44
C MET A 124 -11.72 12.51 2.99
N TYR A 125 -12.18 11.56 3.81
CA TYR A 125 -11.98 10.14 3.58
C TYR A 125 -12.52 9.69 2.22
N GLU A 126 -13.74 10.10 1.88
CA GLU A 126 -14.40 9.71 0.62
C GLU A 126 -13.62 10.24 -0.60
N ASP A 127 -13.23 11.52 -0.58
CA ASP A 127 -12.45 12.13 -1.67
C ASP A 127 -11.11 11.42 -1.88
N LEU A 128 -10.44 11.02 -0.79
CA LEU A 128 -9.16 10.31 -0.86
C LEU A 128 -9.33 8.84 -1.24
N ALA A 129 -10.38 8.18 -0.77
CA ALA A 129 -10.67 6.78 -1.10
C ALA A 129 -11.00 6.61 -2.58
N GLU A 130 -11.73 7.55 -3.17
CA GLU A 130 -12.10 7.54 -4.58
C GLU A 130 -10.96 7.94 -5.53
N SER A 131 -9.95 8.66 -5.03
CA SER A 131 -8.88 9.22 -5.88
C SER A 131 -7.52 8.58 -5.65
N HIS A 132 -7.05 8.56 -4.41
CA HIS A 132 -5.66 8.18 -4.09
C HIS A 132 -5.53 6.86 -3.32
N PHE A 133 -6.56 6.44 -2.58
CA PHE A 133 -6.53 5.22 -1.77
C PHE A 133 -7.57 4.20 -2.22
N VAL A 134 -7.70 4.04 -3.53
CA VAL A 134 -8.64 3.09 -4.18
C VAL A 134 -8.32 1.62 -3.87
N HIS A 135 -7.09 1.32 -3.49
CA HIS A 135 -6.64 -0.03 -3.16
C HIS A 135 -6.18 -0.11 -1.71
N LYS A 136 -6.38 -1.27 -1.11
CA LYS A 136 -5.81 -1.59 0.19
C LYS A 136 -4.29 -1.68 0.10
N ALA A 137 -3.60 -1.37 1.19
CA ALA A 137 -2.15 -1.48 1.28
C ALA A 137 -1.75 -2.23 2.55
N LEU A 138 -0.66 -2.97 2.45
CA LEU A 138 -0.01 -3.56 3.60
C LEU A 138 0.90 -2.53 4.30
N THR A 139 1.23 -2.81 5.55
CA THR A 139 2.28 -2.06 6.25
C THR A 139 3.60 -2.24 5.51
N PRO A 140 4.40 -1.18 5.31
CA PRO A 140 5.72 -1.29 4.69
C PRO A 140 6.58 -2.34 5.39
N PRO A 141 7.20 -3.28 4.65
CA PRO A 141 7.93 -4.39 5.23
C PRO A 141 9.24 -3.94 5.88
N MET A 142 9.54 -4.53 7.04
CA MET A 142 10.83 -4.39 7.73
C MET A 142 11.62 -5.70 7.61
N ASP A 143 11.99 -6.06 6.38
CA ASP A 143 12.65 -7.32 6.01
C ASP A 143 13.95 -7.57 6.77
N TRP A 144 14.69 -6.50 7.14
CA TRP A 144 15.90 -6.59 7.97
C TRP A 144 15.65 -7.08 9.41
N LYS A 145 14.40 -7.16 9.85
CA LYS A 145 14.03 -7.68 11.19
C LYS A 145 13.59 -9.14 11.18
N VAL A 146 13.39 -9.70 10.00
CA VAL A 146 12.95 -11.09 9.86
C VAL A 146 14.05 -12.04 10.30
N GLN A 147 13.74 -12.91 11.25
CA GLN A 147 14.67 -13.93 11.78
C GLN A 147 14.38 -15.33 11.25
N GLU A 148 13.10 -15.58 10.91
CA GLU A 148 12.63 -16.87 10.46
C GLU A 148 11.71 -16.69 9.23
N THR A 149 11.89 -17.55 8.25
CA THR A 149 10.97 -17.63 7.11
C THR A 149 9.74 -18.43 7.51
N LEU A 150 8.55 -17.87 7.27
CA LEU A 150 7.31 -18.61 7.48
C LEU A 150 7.04 -19.57 6.33
N GLU A 151 6.44 -20.71 6.64
CA GLU A 151 6.02 -21.68 5.64
C GLU A 151 4.79 -21.17 4.87
N ALA A 152 4.62 -21.62 3.64
CA ALA A 152 3.40 -21.37 2.88
C ALA A 152 2.19 -22.06 3.56
N PRO A 153 0.99 -21.47 3.48
CA PRO A 153 -0.23 -22.20 3.82
C PRO A 153 -0.36 -23.45 2.94
N SER A 154 -1.09 -24.45 3.41
CA SER A 154 -1.31 -25.68 2.64
C SER A 154 -2.75 -26.15 2.72
N ASN A 155 -3.14 -27.12 1.88
CA ASN A 155 -4.45 -27.73 1.88
C ASN A 155 -5.61 -26.71 1.82
N LEU A 156 -5.53 -25.77 0.88
CA LEU A 156 -6.61 -24.81 0.65
C LEU A 156 -7.88 -25.57 0.21
N THR A 157 -8.95 -25.38 0.96
CA THR A 157 -10.25 -26.04 0.70
C THR A 157 -11.41 -25.06 0.84
N LEU A 158 -12.32 -25.10 -0.13
CA LEU A 158 -13.56 -24.33 -0.10
C LEU A 158 -14.72 -25.22 0.37
N ASN A 159 -15.39 -24.81 1.44
CA ASN A 159 -16.60 -25.43 1.94
C ASN A 159 -17.72 -24.39 2.05
N GLY A 160 -18.73 -24.50 1.18
CA GLY A 160 -19.70 -23.42 1.01
C GLY A 160 -19.03 -22.16 0.48
N ASN A 161 -19.03 -21.11 1.27
CA ASN A 161 -18.33 -19.86 0.96
C ASN A 161 -17.12 -19.58 1.88
N THR A 162 -16.69 -20.57 2.64
CA THR A 162 -15.53 -20.46 3.53
C THR A 162 -14.33 -21.17 2.91
N LEU A 163 -13.31 -20.39 2.54
CA LEU A 163 -11.99 -20.90 2.17
C LEU A 163 -11.15 -21.07 3.43
N SER A 164 -10.64 -22.26 3.65
CA SER A 164 -9.78 -22.58 4.79
C SER A 164 -8.47 -23.22 4.32
N TRP A 165 -7.45 -23.16 5.17
CA TRP A 165 -6.13 -23.74 4.91
C TRP A 165 -5.53 -24.34 6.17
N SER A 166 -4.56 -25.22 6.01
CA SER A 166 -3.77 -25.70 7.14
C SER A 166 -2.80 -24.63 7.59
N HIS A 167 -2.71 -24.48 8.92
CA HIS A 167 -1.75 -23.56 9.51
C HIS A 167 -0.33 -23.90 9.07
N SER A 168 0.40 -22.85 8.73
CA SER A 168 1.85 -22.81 8.84
C SER A 168 2.22 -22.32 10.25
N ASN A 169 3.47 -21.93 10.45
CA ASN A 169 3.91 -21.24 11.66
C ASN A 169 3.52 -19.73 11.69
N ALA A 170 2.62 -19.29 10.80
CA ALA A 170 2.12 -17.94 10.74
C ALA A 170 0.88 -17.71 11.62
N GLU A 171 0.74 -16.53 12.19
CA GLU A 171 -0.44 -16.09 12.95
C GLU A 171 -1.44 -15.30 12.09
N ARG A 172 -1.02 -14.80 10.94
CA ARG A 172 -1.83 -14.02 10.01
C ARG A 172 -1.42 -14.30 8.57
N TYR A 173 -2.36 -14.01 7.69
CA TYR A 173 -2.21 -14.26 6.26
C TYR A 173 -2.74 -13.08 5.46
N THR A 174 -2.13 -12.79 4.32
CA THR A 174 -2.70 -11.92 3.31
C THR A 174 -3.46 -12.74 2.30
N VAL A 175 -4.65 -12.28 1.93
CA VAL A 175 -5.51 -12.94 0.94
C VAL A 175 -5.70 -12.01 -0.24
N TYR A 176 -5.38 -12.51 -1.42
CA TYR A 176 -5.53 -11.83 -2.70
C TYR A 176 -6.56 -12.53 -3.56
N VAL A 177 -7.40 -11.76 -4.23
CA VAL A 177 -8.42 -12.25 -5.14
C VAL A 177 -8.13 -11.72 -6.53
N TYR A 178 -7.73 -12.60 -7.42
CA TYR A 178 -7.40 -12.31 -8.80
C TYR A 178 -8.52 -12.72 -9.75
N PRO A 179 -8.57 -12.16 -10.98
CA PRO A 179 -9.37 -12.76 -12.04
C PRO A 179 -9.06 -14.26 -12.21
N TYR A 180 -10.07 -15.05 -12.55
CA TYR A 180 -9.88 -16.48 -12.77
C TYR A 180 -8.79 -16.76 -13.82
N GLY A 181 -7.95 -17.75 -13.53
CA GLY A 181 -6.84 -18.12 -14.39
C GLY A 181 -5.68 -17.12 -14.40
N TYR A 182 -5.66 -16.17 -13.48
CA TYR A 182 -4.55 -15.23 -13.35
C TYR A 182 -3.25 -15.97 -13.02
N ASP A 183 -2.18 -15.68 -13.76
CA ASP A 183 -0.86 -16.22 -13.47
C ASP A 183 -0.26 -15.57 -12.23
N THR A 184 -0.37 -16.25 -11.10
CA THR A 184 0.15 -15.78 -9.81
C THR A 184 1.68 -15.77 -9.73
N GLN A 185 2.38 -16.34 -10.72
CA GLN A 185 3.84 -16.29 -10.80
C GLN A 185 4.37 -14.90 -11.17
N VAL A 186 3.50 -14.02 -11.67
CA VAL A 186 3.85 -12.61 -11.94
C VAL A 186 4.08 -11.81 -10.66
N GLY A 187 3.79 -12.39 -9.50
CA GLY A 187 3.96 -11.80 -8.18
C GLY A 187 2.66 -11.34 -7.54
N ILE A 188 2.74 -11.06 -6.26
CA ILE A 188 1.61 -10.57 -5.50
C ILE A 188 1.38 -9.10 -5.83
N GLN A 189 0.17 -8.75 -6.26
CA GLN A 189 -0.18 -7.40 -6.69
C GLN A 189 -1.13 -6.73 -5.69
N PRO A 190 -0.73 -5.59 -5.09
CA PRO A 190 -1.49 -4.92 -4.02
C PRO A 190 -2.94 -4.58 -4.38
N GLN A 191 -3.24 -4.28 -5.67
CA GLN A 191 -4.59 -3.97 -6.11
C GLN A 191 -5.59 -5.12 -5.93
N TYR A 192 -5.10 -6.35 -5.80
CA TYR A 192 -5.94 -7.53 -5.57
C TYR A 192 -6.01 -7.94 -4.10
N LEU A 193 -5.37 -7.20 -3.20
CA LEU A 193 -5.42 -7.46 -1.77
C LEU A 193 -6.85 -7.34 -1.24
N LYS A 194 -7.44 -8.49 -0.88
CA LYS A 194 -8.77 -8.51 -0.27
C LYS A 194 -8.71 -8.18 1.20
N GLN A 195 -7.86 -8.88 1.96
CA GLN A 195 -7.83 -8.75 3.41
C GLN A 195 -6.56 -9.36 4.03
N VAL A 196 -6.19 -8.84 5.21
CA VAL A 196 -5.32 -9.54 6.16
C VAL A 196 -6.19 -10.32 7.13
N VAL A 197 -5.94 -11.62 7.26
CA VAL A 197 -6.73 -12.55 8.07
C VAL A 197 -5.91 -13.02 9.27
N TYR A 198 -6.52 -13.02 10.44
CA TYR A 198 -6.00 -13.68 11.64
C TYR A 198 -6.70 -15.03 11.81
N GLY A 199 -5.94 -16.10 11.83
CA GLY A 199 -6.47 -17.44 11.74
C GLY A 199 -6.35 -18.03 10.33
N ASN A 200 -6.98 -19.14 10.07
CA ASN A 200 -6.74 -19.99 8.90
C ASN A 200 -7.97 -20.15 8.00
N GLU A 201 -8.88 -19.19 7.99
CA GLU A 201 -10.06 -19.19 7.13
C GLU A 201 -10.54 -17.77 6.78
N ILE A 202 -11.27 -17.67 5.68
CA ILE A 202 -11.95 -16.45 5.22
C ILE A 202 -13.30 -16.78 4.61
N THR A 203 -14.30 -15.96 4.90
CA THR A 203 -15.58 -16.01 4.21
C THR A 203 -15.50 -15.21 2.92
N LEU A 204 -15.79 -15.84 1.80
CA LEU A 204 -15.75 -15.27 0.45
C LEU A 204 -17.11 -14.73 0.03
N GLU A 205 -17.11 -13.72 -0.83
CA GLU A 205 -18.28 -13.30 -1.57
C GLU A 205 -18.50 -14.22 -2.79
N ALA A 206 -19.70 -14.21 -3.35
CA ALA A 206 -20.02 -15.07 -4.50
C ALA A 206 -19.08 -14.84 -5.69
N SER A 207 -18.67 -13.59 -5.92
CA SER A 207 -17.71 -13.22 -6.97
C SER A 207 -16.29 -13.76 -6.73
N ASP A 208 -15.89 -13.89 -5.45
CA ASP A 208 -14.57 -14.39 -5.12
C ASP A 208 -14.44 -15.91 -5.35
N MET A 209 -15.56 -16.64 -5.22
CA MET A 209 -15.56 -18.11 -5.34
C MET A 209 -15.26 -18.62 -6.76
N ILE A 210 -15.36 -17.76 -7.75
CA ILE A 210 -15.00 -18.06 -9.15
C ILE A 210 -13.66 -17.44 -9.56
N SER A 211 -12.94 -16.88 -8.60
CA SER A 211 -11.67 -16.19 -8.80
C SER A 211 -10.49 -17.09 -8.46
N THR A 212 -9.30 -16.70 -8.88
CA THR A 212 -8.05 -17.28 -8.37
C THR A 212 -7.69 -16.60 -7.07
N ILE A 213 -7.41 -17.36 -6.02
CA ILE A 213 -7.13 -16.80 -4.69
C ILE A 213 -5.73 -17.23 -4.25
N ALA A 214 -4.90 -16.26 -3.90
CA ALA A 214 -3.60 -16.50 -3.29
C ALA A 214 -3.64 -16.16 -1.80
N VAL A 215 -3.07 -17.04 -0.99
CA VAL A 215 -2.93 -16.86 0.46
C VAL A 215 -1.46 -16.93 0.80
N CYS A 216 -0.93 -15.86 1.40
CA CYS A 216 0.47 -15.80 1.83
C CYS A 216 0.56 -15.77 3.35
N SER A 217 1.52 -16.45 3.91
CA SER A 217 1.89 -16.27 5.31
C SER A 217 2.46 -14.87 5.51
N TYR A 218 2.02 -14.16 6.54
CA TYR A 218 2.34 -12.76 6.78
C TYR A 218 2.87 -12.54 8.19
N ASP A 219 4.08 -12.04 8.30
CA ASP A 219 4.74 -11.89 9.59
C ASP A 219 4.43 -10.53 10.27
N ARG A 220 4.87 -10.40 11.51
CA ARG A 220 4.68 -9.18 12.32
C ARG A 220 5.47 -7.99 11.81
N TYR A 221 6.43 -8.20 10.94
CA TYR A 221 7.25 -7.14 10.35
C TYR A 221 6.74 -6.65 8.99
N GLY A 222 5.55 -7.14 8.58
CA GLY A 222 4.95 -6.73 7.32
C GLY A 222 5.52 -7.46 6.11
N VAL A 223 6.22 -8.58 6.31
CA VAL A 223 6.78 -9.37 5.21
C VAL A 223 5.88 -10.55 4.89
N GLU A 224 5.59 -10.70 3.61
CA GLU A 224 4.92 -11.86 3.06
C GLU A 224 5.94 -12.95 2.76
N HIS A 225 5.60 -14.19 3.06
CA HIS A 225 6.42 -15.36 2.83
C HIS A 225 5.76 -16.27 1.80
N GLY A 226 5.91 -17.58 1.96
CA GLY A 226 5.40 -18.55 0.99
C GLY A 226 3.91 -18.40 0.68
N VAL A 227 3.54 -18.58 -0.57
CA VAL A 227 2.19 -18.46 -1.11
C VAL A 227 1.60 -19.82 -1.44
N ALA A 228 0.30 -20.00 -1.18
CA ALA A 228 -0.50 -21.08 -1.72
C ALA A 228 -1.65 -20.49 -2.55
N VAL A 229 -2.00 -21.17 -3.63
CA VAL A 229 -3.01 -20.72 -4.57
C VAL A 229 -4.18 -21.72 -4.60
N TRP A 230 -5.39 -21.18 -4.59
CA TRP A 230 -6.62 -21.92 -4.79
C TRP A 230 -7.24 -21.50 -6.13
N ASN A 231 -7.80 -22.50 -6.86
CA ASN A 231 -8.46 -22.28 -8.14
C ASN A 231 -7.52 -21.66 -9.20
N GLU A 232 -6.34 -22.28 -9.34
CA GLU A 232 -5.29 -21.90 -10.30
C GLU A 232 -5.62 -22.31 -11.76
N GLY A 233 -6.90 -22.46 -12.08
CA GLY A 233 -7.34 -23.03 -13.36
C GLY A 233 -6.71 -22.35 -14.56
N GLU A 234 -6.33 -23.15 -15.54
CA GLU A 234 -6.03 -22.66 -16.88
C GLU A 234 -7.29 -22.01 -17.47
N PHE A 235 -7.14 -20.90 -18.17
CA PHE A 235 -8.22 -20.42 -19.03
C PHE A 235 -8.62 -21.62 -19.92
N PRO A 236 -9.91 -21.97 -20.04
CA PRO A 236 -10.31 -22.99 -20.97
C PRO A 236 -9.72 -22.62 -22.32
N GLU A 237 -9.02 -23.58 -22.96
CA GLU A 237 -8.51 -23.39 -24.32
C GLU A 237 -9.65 -22.77 -25.14
N SER A 238 -9.35 -21.72 -25.87
CA SER A 238 -10.34 -20.98 -26.65
C SER A 238 -11.10 -21.97 -27.54
N ASP A 239 -12.35 -22.26 -27.16
CA ASP A 239 -13.24 -23.00 -28.05
C ASP A 239 -13.38 -22.17 -29.33
N PRO A 240 -13.00 -22.67 -30.51
CA PRO A 240 -13.10 -21.91 -31.75
C PRO A 240 -14.53 -21.51 -32.11
N ASN A 241 -15.52 -22.05 -31.42
CA ASN A 241 -16.95 -21.71 -31.55
C ASN A 241 -17.47 -20.80 -30.41
N ALA A 242 -16.62 -20.34 -29.55
CA ALA A 242 -17.04 -19.49 -28.44
C ALA A 242 -17.03 -18.01 -28.84
N THR A 243 -18.03 -17.26 -28.39
CA THR A 243 -18.04 -15.81 -28.55
C THR A 243 -17.23 -15.15 -27.42
N GLU A 244 -16.14 -14.50 -27.78
CA GLU A 244 -15.38 -13.70 -26.85
C GLU A 244 -16.14 -12.40 -26.52
N ILE A 245 -16.48 -12.22 -25.26
CA ILE A 245 -17.03 -10.95 -24.77
C ILE A 245 -15.93 -10.25 -23.96
N THR A 246 -15.43 -9.15 -24.49
CA THR A 246 -14.40 -8.34 -23.86
C THR A 246 -15.01 -7.15 -23.14
N TRP A 247 -14.72 -6.97 -21.84
CA TRP A 247 -15.09 -5.78 -21.11
C TRP A 247 -13.85 -4.96 -20.76
N VAL A 248 -13.99 -3.65 -20.87
CA VAL A 248 -13.04 -2.71 -20.28
C VAL A 248 -13.60 -2.32 -18.92
N LEU A 249 -12.93 -2.74 -17.85
CA LEU A 249 -13.26 -2.31 -16.49
C LEU A 249 -12.74 -0.88 -16.25
N ASN A 250 -13.38 -0.17 -15.33
CA ASN A 250 -12.87 1.11 -14.85
C ASN A 250 -11.44 0.95 -14.36
N GLY A 251 -10.47 1.53 -15.08
CA GLY A 251 -9.03 1.37 -14.84
C GLY A 251 -8.24 0.80 -16.03
N GLY A 252 -8.92 0.48 -17.15
CA GLY A 252 -8.25 -0.01 -18.37
C GLY A 252 -7.93 -1.51 -18.38
N GLU A 253 -8.41 -2.26 -17.40
CA GLU A 253 -8.26 -3.71 -17.35
C GLU A 253 -9.24 -4.36 -18.34
N ILE A 254 -8.71 -5.18 -19.25
CA ILE A 254 -9.51 -5.91 -20.25
C ILE A 254 -9.83 -7.28 -19.68
N LYS A 255 -11.12 -7.59 -19.47
CA LYS A 255 -11.58 -8.95 -19.18
C LYS A 255 -12.25 -9.53 -20.41
N THR A 256 -11.77 -10.69 -20.86
CA THR A 256 -12.40 -11.47 -21.90
C THR A 256 -13.08 -12.68 -21.26
N ILE A 257 -14.37 -12.85 -21.46
CA ILE A 257 -15.07 -14.09 -21.14
C ILE A 257 -15.39 -14.80 -22.44
N VAL A 258 -15.06 -16.07 -22.48
CA VAL A 258 -15.46 -16.98 -23.54
C VAL A 258 -16.84 -17.55 -23.19
N VAL A 259 -17.86 -17.17 -23.95
CA VAL A 259 -19.21 -17.72 -23.79
C VAL A 259 -19.40 -18.83 -24.80
N PRO A 260 -19.65 -20.09 -24.36
CA PRO A 260 -19.98 -21.15 -25.30
C PRO A 260 -21.20 -20.77 -26.11
N THR A 261 -21.09 -20.81 -27.43
CA THR A 261 -22.25 -20.71 -28.31
C THR A 261 -22.97 -22.07 -28.32
N ASN A 262 -23.82 -22.31 -27.32
CA ASN A 262 -24.76 -23.40 -27.45
C ASN A 262 -26.01 -22.90 -28.13
N GLU A 263 -26.35 -23.53 -29.24
CA GLU A 263 -27.62 -23.33 -29.97
C GLU A 263 -28.86 -23.89 -29.25
N GLU A 264 -28.82 -24.10 -27.94
CA GLU A 264 -29.97 -24.53 -27.14
C GLU A 264 -30.12 -23.64 -25.91
N LEU A 265 -30.89 -22.59 -26.08
CA LEU A 265 -31.63 -21.94 -25.00
C LEU A 265 -33.13 -22.14 -25.27
#